data_0054dc29a3132e1303495f0a64a441a0
#
_entry.id   0054dc29a3132e1303495f0a64a441a0
#
_cell.length_a   1.000
_cell.length_b   1.000
_cell.length_c   1.000
_cell.angle_alpha   90.00
_cell.angle_beta   90.00
_cell.angle_gamma   90.00
#
_symmetry.space_group_name_H-M   'P 1'
#
loop_
_entity.id
_entity.type
_entity.pdbx_description
1 polymer ?
#
loop_
_entity_poly.entity_id
_entity_poly.type
_entity_poly.pdbx_seq_one_letter_code
_entity_poly.pdbx_strand_id
1 'polypeptide(L)'
;MTRAPLKPGKPTPIRTVPADIERPEYAWKDDVQEAIGEPYVQTPEVIEAMREASTIAADALQAAGEAVAPGVTTDEVDRIAHEYMCDHGAYPSTLGYRGFTKSCC
;
A
#
# COMPACT_ATOMS: atom_id res chain seq x y z
N MET A 1 31.94 11.43 -11.83
CA MET A 1 30.88 11.94 -12.71
C MET A 1 29.54 11.84 -11.97
N THR A 2 28.97 12.97 -11.64
CA THR A 2 27.68 13.01 -10.96
C THR A 2 26.54 12.82 -11.99
N ARG A 3 25.65 11.86 -11.74
CA ARG A 3 24.42 11.74 -12.52
C ARG A 3 23.52 12.93 -12.22
N ALA A 4 22.89 13.48 -13.25
CA ALA A 4 21.83 14.45 -13.04
C ALA A 4 20.68 13.79 -12.23
N PRO A 5 20.01 14.52 -11.32
CA PRO A 5 18.86 13.98 -10.61
C PRO A 5 17.78 13.51 -11.59
N LEU A 6 17.16 12.39 -11.29
CA LEU A 6 16.00 11.93 -12.06
C LEU A 6 14.84 12.92 -11.86
N LYS A 7 14.23 13.31 -12.96
CA LYS A 7 13.03 14.14 -12.91
C LYS A 7 11.80 13.24 -12.68
N PRO A 8 10.82 13.68 -11.88
CA PRO A 8 9.58 12.94 -11.74
C PRO A 8 8.89 12.73 -13.09
N GLY A 9 8.36 11.55 -13.31
CA GLY A 9 7.50 11.29 -14.45
C GLY A 9 6.12 11.90 -14.28
N LYS A 10 5.25 11.69 -15.27
CA LYS A 10 3.87 12.13 -15.18
C LYS A 10 3.10 11.19 -14.24
N PRO A 11 2.42 11.71 -13.20
CA PRO A 11 1.62 10.88 -12.32
C PRO A 11 0.48 10.21 -13.09
N THR A 12 0.26 8.92 -12.80
CA THR A 12 -0.92 8.19 -13.28
C THR A 12 -2.10 8.43 -12.34
N PRO A 13 -3.35 8.21 -12.80
CA PRO A 13 -4.51 8.30 -11.91
C PRO A 13 -4.39 7.36 -10.70
N ILE A 14 -4.98 7.77 -9.59
CA ILE A 14 -5.05 6.92 -8.38
C ILE A 14 -5.80 5.64 -8.69
N ARG A 15 -5.26 4.49 -8.25
CA ARG A 15 -5.90 3.19 -8.48
C ARG A 15 -7.09 3.02 -7.56
N THR A 16 -8.11 2.34 -8.06
CA THR A 16 -9.33 2.06 -7.31
C THR A 16 -9.15 0.77 -6.49
N VAL A 17 -9.85 0.71 -5.36
CA VAL A 17 -9.94 -0.47 -4.50
C VAL A 17 -11.36 -1.01 -4.61
N PRO A 18 -11.54 -2.35 -4.73
CA PRO A 18 -12.88 -2.95 -4.76
C PRO A 18 -13.74 -2.50 -3.58
N ALA A 19 -15.03 -2.28 -3.82
CA ALA A 19 -15.95 -1.70 -2.84
C ALA A 19 -16.22 -2.62 -1.64
N ASP A 20 -15.98 -3.92 -1.78
CA ASP A 20 -16.13 -4.92 -0.71
C ASP A 20 -14.93 -4.96 0.25
N ILE A 21 -13.86 -4.28 -0.06
CA ILE A 21 -12.71 -4.10 0.84
C ILE A 21 -12.95 -2.88 1.73
N GLU A 22 -12.94 -3.08 3.04
CA GLU A 22 -13.12 -2.00 4.01
C GLU A 22 -12.00 -0.98 3.89
N ARG A 23 -12.37 0.30 3.77
CA ARG A 23 -11.41 1.40 3.67
C ARG A 23 -11.11 1.96 5.05
N PRO A 24 -9.82 2.22 5.37
CA PRO A 24 -9.48 2.94 6.57
C PRO A 24 -10.01 4.38 6.52
N GLU A 25 -10.30 4.96 7.69
CA GLU A 25 -10.84 6.31 7.78
C GLU A 25 -10.01 7.37 7.05
N TYR A 26 -8.69 7.29 7.13
CA TYR A 26 -7.81 8.25 6.49
C TYR A 26 -7.93 8.27 4.94
N ALA A 27 -8.50 7.22 4.35
CA ALA A 27 -8.69 7.16 2.90
C ALA A 27 -9.86 8.01 2.41
N TRP A 28 -10.75 8.45 3.32
CA TRP A 28 -11.95 9.21 2.96
C TRP A 28 -12.26 10.38 3.88
N LYS A 29 -11.49 10.57 4.96
CA LYS A 29 -11.60 11.72 5.85
C LYS A 29 -10.32 12.57 5.82
N ASP A 30 -10.47 13.88 5.86
CA ASP A 30 -9.33 14.80 5.81
C ASP A 30 -8.69 15.07 7.18
N ASP A 31 -9.42 14.84 8.28
CA ASP A 31 -9.03 15.21 9.63
C ASP A 31 -8.96 14.03 10.61
N VAL A 32 -8.46 12.91 10.15
CA VAL A 32 -8.32 11.73 11.00
C VAL A 32 -7.23 11.94 12.04
N GLN A 33 -7.61 11.84 13.31
CA GLN A 33 -6.65 11.82 14.40
C GLN A 33 -6.02 10.43 14.50
N GLU A 34 -4.71 10.42 14.71
CA GLU A 34 -4.03 9.17 14.99
C GLU A 34 -4.55 8.56 16.30
N ALA A 35 -4.64 7.24 16.36
CA ALA A 35 -5.11 6.54 17.54
C ALA A 35 -4.17 6.81 18.72
N ILE A 36 -4.65 7.60 19.67
CA ILE A 36 -3.91 7.93 20.89
C ILE A 36 -4.44 7.04 22.01
N GLY A 37 -3.55 6.34 22.68
CA GLY A 37 -3.91 5.50 23.84
C GLY A 37 -4.31 4.07 23.51
N GLU A 38 -4.05 3.59 22.29
CA GLU A 38 -4.18 2.16 22.02
C GLU A 38 -3.17 1.36 22.84
N PRO A 39 -3.57 0.21 23.41
CA PRO A 39 -2.64 -0.61 24.18
C PRO A 39 -1.54 -1.20 23.29
N TYR A 40 -0.33 -1.22 23.81
CA TYR A 40 0.80 -1.88 23.13
C TYR A 40 0.65 -3.41 23.11
N VAL A 41 0.00 -3.96 24.14
CA VAL A 41 -0.28 -5.39 24.22
C VAL A 41 -1.61 -5.65 23.52
N GLN A 42 -1.57 -6.43 22.46
CA GLN A 42 -2.74 -6.72 21.63
C GLN A 42 -3.35 -8.08 22.03
N THR A 43 -4.64 -8.24 21.69
CA THR A 43 -5.34 -9.51 21.90
C THR A 43 -4.87 -10.59 20.91
N PRO A 44 -5.04 -11.90 21.22
CA PRO A 44 -4.72 -12.96 20.27
C PRO A 44 -5.42 -12.82 18.92
N GLU A 45 -6.66 -12.33 18.90
CA GLU A 45 -7.44 -12.11 17.68
C GLU A 45 -6.83 -11.03 16.81
N VAL A 46 -6.39 -9.93 17.42
CA VAL A 46 -5.70 -8.83 16.69
C VAL A 46 -4.35 -9.31 16.15
N ILE A 47 -3.61 -10.08 16.94
CA ILE A 47 -2.32 -10.64 16.52
C ILE A 47 -2.51 -11.55 15.29
N GLU A 48 -3.54 -12.39 15.29
CA GLU A 48 -3.82 -13.27 14.14
C GLU A 48 -4.20 -12.47 12.88
N ALA A 49 -5.01 -11.45 13.03
CA ALA A 49 -5.33 -10.53 11.92
C ALA A 49 -4.08 -9.85 11.38
N MET A 50 -3.16 -9.45 12.25
CA MET A 50 -1.88 -8.87 11.86
C MET A 50 -0.98 -9.88 11.14
N ARG A 51 -1.03 -11.17 11.52
CA ARG A 51 -0.30 -12.22 10.79
C ARG A 51 -0.78 -12.37 9.37
N GLU A 52 -2.11 -12.42 9.17
CA GLU A 52 -2.71 -12.48 7.84
C GLU A 52 -2.33 -11.28 6.99
N ALA A 53 -2.48 -10.09 7.53
CA ALA A 53 -2.11 -8.85 6.83
C ALA A 53 -0.62 -8.84 6.47
N SER A 54 0.25 -9.25 7.38
CA SER A 54 1.69 -9.31 7.16
C SER A 54 2.08 -10.32 6.08
N THR A 55 1.40 -11.45 6.02
CA THR A 55 1.62 -12.47 4.98
C THR A 55 1.26 -11.91 3.60
N ILE A 56 0.12 -11.25 3.49
CA ILE A 56 -0.30 -10.60 2.24
C ILE A 56 0.71 -9.54 1.82
N ALA A 57 1.18 -8.71 2.76
CA ALA A 57 2.17 -7.68 2.48
C ALA A 57 3.51 -8.27 2.02
N ALA A 58 3.97 -9.34 2.65
CA ALA A 58 5.21 -10.02 2.28
C ALA A 58 5.12 -10.62 0.87
N ASP A 59 4.01 -11.26 0.55
CA ASP A 59 3.78 -11.88 -0.75
C ASP A 59 3.61 -10.82 -1.85
N ALA A 60 2.96 -9.70 -1.54
CA ALA A 60 2.85 -8.57 -2.45
C ALA A 60 4.23 -7.96 -2.77
N LEU A 61 5.08 -7.84 -1.76
CA LEU A 61 6.45 -7.36 -1.93
C LEU A 61 7.25 -8.29 -2.84
N GLN A 62 7.11 -9.60 -2.65
CA GLN A 62 7.79 -10.58 -3.50
C GLN A 62 7.29 -10.51 -4.94
N ALA A 63 5.98 -10.45 -5.15
CA ALA A 63 5.40 -10.32 -6.50
C ALA A 63 5.90 -9.05 -7.21
N ALA A 64 5.92 -7.93 -6.50
CA ALA A 64 6.45 -6.68 -7.03
C ALA A 64 7.95 -6.79 -7.36
N GLY A 65 8.73 -7.40 -6.46
CA GLY A 65 10.16 -7.59 -6.66
C GLY A 65 10.51 -8.46 -7.86
N GLU A 66 9.74 -9.50 -8.12
CA GLU A 66 9.92 -10.39 -9.29
C GLU A 66 9.69 -9.65 -10.61
N ALA A 67 8.91 -8.61 -10.61
CA ALA A 67 8.62 -7.80 -11.80
C ALA A 67 9.71 -6.76 -12.11
N VAL A 68 10.61 -6.49 -11.19
CA VAL A 68 11.66 -5.48 -11.37
C VAL A 68 12.66 -5.96 -12.41
N ALA A 69 12.76 -5.21 -13.50
CA ALA A 69 13.66 -5.49 -14.61
C ALA A 69 13.92 -4.20 -15.39
N PRO A 70 14.98 -4.17 -16.23
CA PRO A 70 15.20 -3.03 -17.10
C PRO A 70 13.98 -2.76 -17.99
N GLY A 71 13.52 -1.51 -18.01
CA GLY A 71 12.35 -1.08 -18.78
C GLY A 71 11.02 -1.11 -18.03
N VAL A 72 10.97 -1.73 -16.85
CA VAL A 72 9.77 -1.73 -16.00
C VAL A 72 9.69 -0.41 -15.25
N THR A 73 8.53 0.22 -15.27
CA THR A 73 8.31 1.49 -14.55
C THR A 73 7.95 1.24 -13.08
N THR A 74 8.17 2.25 -12.24
CA THR A 74 7.71 2.21 -10.85
C THR A 74 6.20 2.11 -10.75
N ASP A 75 5.48 2.68 -11.70
CA ASP A 75 4.01 2.56 -11.78
C ASP A 75 3.57 1.12 -12.01
N GLU A 76 4.28 0.35 -12.84
CA GLU A 76 3.98 -1.06 -13.07
C GLU A 76 4.23 -1.89 -11.80
N VAL A 77 5.30 -1.60 -11.06
CA VAL A 77 5.59 -2.23 -9.77
C VAL A 77 4.47 -1.93 -8.77
N ASP A 78 4.01 -0.69 -8.72
CA ASP A 78 2.87 -0.27 -7.90
C ASP A 78 1.59 -1.03 -8.28
N ARG A 79 1.30 -1.16 -9.58
CA ARG A 79 0.14 -1.89 -10.08
C ARG A 79 0.12 -3.33 -9.58
N ILE A 80 1.26 -4.02 -9.67
CA ILE A 80 1.39 -5.42 -9.24
C ILE A 80 1.15 -5.55 -7.74
N ALA A 81 1.76 -4.69 -6.93
CA ALA A 81 1.55 -4.71 -5.48
C ALA A 81 0.10 -4.38 -5.12
N HIS A 82 -0.49 -3.37 -5.76
CA HIS A 82 -1.87 -2.97 -5.55
C HIS A 82 -2.86 -4.10 -5.86
N GLU A 83 -2.75 -4.68 -7.04
CA GLU A 83 -3.64 -5.77 -7.47
C GLU A 83 -3.49 -7.00 -6.59
N TYR A 84 -2.27 -7.35 -6.21
CA TYR A 84 -2.04 -8.48 -5.32
C TYR A 84 -2.77 -8.30 -3.98
N MET A 85 -2.59 -7.14 -3.34
CA MET A 85 -3.24 -6.86 -2.06
C MET A 85 -4.77 -6.85 -2.18
N CYS A 86 -5.30 -6.20 -3.22
CA CYS A 86 -6.75 -6.15 -3.45
C CYS A 86 -7.34 -7.53 -3.75
N ASP A 87 -6.65 -8.35 -4.54
CA ASP A 87 -7.09 -9.72 -4.87
C ASP A 87 -7.14 -10.62 -3.64
N HIS A 88 -6.39 -10.28 -2.59
CA HIS A 88 -6.40 -11.00 -1.32
C HIS A 88 -7.24 -10.30 -0.24
N GLY A 89 -8.08 -9.35 -0.63
CA GLY A 89 -9.02 -8.68 0.27
C GLY A 89 -8.40 -7.64 1.20
N ALA A 90 -7.17 -7.22 0.92
CA ALA A 90 -6.45 -6.26 1.75
C ALA A 90 -6.45 -4.86 1.13
N TYR A 91 -6.60 -3.84 1.96
CA TYR A 91 -6.46 -2.46 1.55
C TYR A 91 -4.97 -2.05 1.58
N PRO A 92 -4.43 -1.49 0.48
CA PRO A 92 -3.06 -0.97 0.48
C PRO A 92 -2.93 0.23 1.43
N SER A 93 -2.24 0.04 2.54
CA SER A 93 -2.27 1.00 3.66
C SER A 93 -1.72 2.39 3.33
N THR A 94 -0.84 2.51 2.35
CA THR A 94 -0.30 3.83 1.94
C THR A 94 -1.26 4.63 1.08
N LEU A 95 -2.21 3.96 0.41
CA LEU A 95 -3.12 4.60 -0.54
C LEU A 95 -4.13 5.50 0.18
N GLY A 96 -4.03 6.79 -0.08
CA GLY A 96 -4.88 7.79 0.56
C GLY A 96 -4.37 8.28 1.92
N TYR A 97 -3.30 7.70 2.45
CA TYR A 97 -2.73 8.16 3.71
C TYR A 97 -2.03 9.51 3.51
N ARG A 98 -2.54 10.54 4.17
CA ARG A 98 -2.05 11.93 4.07
C ARG A 98 -1.88 12.41 2.62
N GLY A 99 -2.80 12.01 1.74
CA GLY A 99 -2.79 12.39 0.34
C GLY A 99 -1.85 11.58 -0.54
N PHE A 100 -1.22 10.52 -0.03
CA PHE A 100 -0.38 9.64 -0.83
C PHE A 100 -1.22 8.87 -1.86
N THR A 101 -0.81 8.88 -3.12
CA THR A 101 -1.64 8.40 -4.22
C THR A 101 -1.25 7.03 -4.76
N LYS A 102 -0.33 6.34 -4.10
CA LYS A 102 0.18 5.04 -4.53
C LYS A 102 0.02 4.00 -3.42
N SER A 103 0.07 2.73 -3.82
CA SER A 103 -0.11 1.59 -2.93
C SER A 103 1.21 1.04 -2.39
N CYS A 104 2.32 1.46 -3.00
CA CYS A 104 3.64 1.03 -2.62
C CYS A 104 4.56 2.26 -2.51
N CYS A 105 5.44 2.27 -1.54
CA CYS A 105 6.39 3.38 -1.37
C CYS A 105 7.84 2.90 -1.22
#